data_d5accce193bf1a0aa1ddca128506c446
#
_entry.id   d5accce193bf1a0aa1ddca128506c446
#
_cell.length_a   1.000
_cell.length_b   1.000
_cell.length_c   1.000
_cell.angle_alpha   90.00
_cell.angle_beta   90.00
_cell.angle_gamma   90.00
#
_symmetry.space_group_name_H-M   'P 1'
#
loop_
_entity.id
_entity.type
_entity.pdbx_description
1 polymer ?
#
loop_
_entity_poly.entity_id
_entity_poly.type
_entity_poly.pdbx_seq_one_letter_code
_entity_poly.pdbx_strand_id
1 'polypeptide(L)'
;MSAWAGLFSEFHSVVGALAYAEARGAAGVRVDFRSALYVDPAHGPNWWTYFFERDLMTIGSRSSSGELHLDRPLAKYGRHGGFCDVVNGSTPYLYPMTYGVSRADVHRLVGAHIHVRQPILDEVARAIAASTQPGAYVVAVHYRGTDSTRRSGLFTDNQTKRVSYQAYADEVRRALESAAPSVYQVFVASDEMEFVEFMRQAFGDRVLWSEDSPRVHAGDLPIHLDRTLPVSNYQKGKSGLVDCLRLAAADYLVKGRSNLSDASLAFNPRLPYSFCVR
;
A
#
# COMPACT_ATOMS: atom_id res chain seq x y z
N MET A 1 5.16 -7.10 -17.64
CA MET A 1 5.84 -7.46 -16.38
C MET A 1 5.19 -8.69 -15.79
N SER A 2 5.95 -9.74 -15.49
CA SER A 2 5.44 -10.82 -14.67
C SER A 2 5.50 -10.38 -13.20
N ALA A 3 4.37 -10.20 -12.56
CA ALA A 3 4.29 -9.81 -11.17
C ALA A 3 4.69 -11.01 -10.28
N TRP A 4 5.71 -10.82 -9.46
CA TRP A 4 6.20 -11.80 -8.49
C TRP A 4 5.92 -11.33 -7.06
N ALA A 5 5.31 -10.15 -6.91
CA ALA A 5 5.15 -9.47 -5.64
C ALA A 5 3.70 -9.06 -5.41
N GLY A 6 3.40 -8.62 -4.19
CA GLY A 6 2.08 -8.12 -3.84
C GLY A 6 1.67 -6.87 -4.63
N LEU A 7 0.36 -6.58 -4.68
CA LEU A 7 -0.27 -5.51 -5.47
C LEU A 7 0.46 -4.16 -5.33
N PHE A 8 0.79 -3.76 -4.12
CA PHE A 8 1.45 -2.46 -3.90
C PHE A 8 2.93 -2.46 -4.26
N SER A 9 3.57 -3.61 -4.31
CA SER A 9 4.89 -3.76 -4.89
C SER A 9 4.86 -3.41 -6.38
N GLU A 10 3.87 -3.93 -7.09
CA GLU A 10 3.68 -3.64 -8.51
C GLU A 10 3.16 -2.22 -8.76
N PHE A 11 2.33 -1.68 -7.87
CA PHE A 11 1.92 -0.28 -7.90
C PHE A 11 3.14 0.66 -7.86
N HIS A 12 4.07 0.44 -6.94
CA HIS A 12 5.30 1.23 -6.87
C HIS A 12 6.20 1.02 -8.10
N SER A 13 6.17 -0.17 -8.71
CA SER A 13 6.87 -0.41 -9.98
C SER A 13 6.32 0.44 -11.11
N VAL A 14 4.99 0.59 -11.18
CA VAL A 14 4.34 1.46 -12.17
C VAL A 14 4.70 2.92 -11.92
N VAL A 15 4.67 3.39 -10.67
CA VAL A 15 5.11 4.76 -10.33
C VAL A 15 6.55 4.99 -10.74
N GLY A 16 7.44 4.04 -10.47
CA GLY A 16 8.83 4.12 -10.91
C GLY A 16 8.98 4.15 -12.43
N ALA A 17 8.17 3.37 -13.15
CA ALA A 17 8.15 3.39 -14.61
C ALA A 17 7.66 4.73 -15.17
N LEU A 18 6.66 5.35 -14.55
CA LEU A 18 6.17 6.68 -14.91
C LEU A 18 7.25 7.74 -14.69
N ALA A 19 7.92 7.75 -13.53
CA ALA A 19 9.02 8.66 -13.24
C ALA A 19 10.18 8.51 -14.25
N TYR A 20 10.54 7.26 -14.56
CA TYR A 20 11.56 6.96 -15.56
C TYR A 20 11.16 7.45 -16.95
N ALA A 21 9.93 7.20 -17.36
CA ALA A 21 9.40 7.59 -18.65
C ALA A 21 9.37 9.14 -18.81
N GLU A 22 8.93 9.86 -17.76
CA GLU A 22 9.03 11.34 -17.76
C GLU A 22 10.48 11.81 -17.93
N ALA A 23 11.40 11.28 -17.14
CA ALA A 23 12.80 11.67 -17.19
C ALA A 23 13.47 11.40 -18.55
N ARG A 24 12.94 10.44 -19.30
CA ARG A 24 13.43 10.08 -20.64
C ARG A 24 12.63 10.68 -21.79
N GLY A 25 11.56 11.42 -21.51
CA GLY A 25 10.70 11.98 -22.53
C GLY A 25 9.96 10.91 -23.35
N ALA A 26 9.63 9.78 -22.72
CA ALA A 26 8.86 8.71 -23.36
C ALA A 26 7.42 9.14 -23.60
N ALA A 27 6.76 8.54 -24.61
CA ALA A 27 5.36 8.84 -24.95
C ALA A 27 4.38 8.37 -23.87
N GLY A 28 4.67 7.27 -23.19
CA GLY A 28 3.80 6.72 -22.15
C GLY A 28 4.32 5.42 -21.54
N VAL A 29 3.53 4.89 -20.61
CA VAL A 29 3.76 3.61 -19.94
C VAL A 29 2.54 2.72 -20.15
N ARG A 30 2.76 1.50 -20.63
CA ARG A 30 1.73 0.45 -20.69
C ARG A 30 1.94 -0.56 -19.57
N VAL A 31 0.88 -0.86 -18.84
CA VAL A 31 0.85 -1.84 -17.75
C VAL A 31 0.07 -3.08 -18.20
N ASP A 32 0.71 -4.23 -18.22
CA ASP A 32 0.08 -5.50 -18.58
C ASP A 32 0.52 -6.58 -17.57
N PHE A 33 -0.25 -6.72 -16.51
CA PHE A 33 0.02 -7.63 -15.41
C PHE A 33 -0.85 -8.89 -15.50
N ARG A 34 -0.23 -10.01 -15.86
CA ARG A 34 -0.88 -11.32 -16.09
C ARG A 34 -0.45 -12.37 -15.08
N SER A 35 0.10 -11.98 -13.93
CA SER A 35 0.55 -12.95 -12.94
C SER A 35 -0.61 -13.68 -12.29
N ALA A 36 -0.38 -14.95 -11.95
CA ALA A 36 -1.35 -15.80 -11.27
C ALA A 36 -1.72 -15.33 -9.85
N LEU A 37 -1.03 -14.31 -9.31
CA LEU A 37 -1.28 -13.82 -7.94
C LEU A 37 -2.61 -13.08 -7.82
N TYR A 38 -2.98 -12.32 -8.87
CA TYR A 38 -4.19 -11.50 -8.86
C TYR A 38 -5.09 -11.73 -10.07
N VAL A 39 -4.65 -12.47 -11.08
CA VAL A 39 -5.51 -12.79 -12.22
C VAL A 39 -6.72 -13.59 -11.74
N ASP A 40 -7.89 -13.10 -12.12
CA ASP A 40 -9.18 -13.72 -11.94
C ASP A 40 -9.88 -13.79 -13.30
N PRO A 41 -10.17 -15.01 -13.81
CA PRO A 41 -10.74 -15.18 -15.16
C PRO A 41 -12.05 -14.41 -15.38
N ALA A 42 -12.83 -14.16 -14.31
CA ALA A 42 -14.07 -13.40 -14.40
C ALA A 42 -13.85 -11.91 -14.71
N HIS A 43 -12.63 -11.40 -14.51
CA HIS A 43 -12.28 -9.98 -14.67
C HIS A 43 -11.32 -9.71 -15.84
N GLY A 44 -10.87 -10.76 -16.55
CA GLY A 44 -9.97 -10.64 -17.71
C GLY A 44 -8.48 -10.89 -17.37
N PRO A 45 -7.57 -10.77 -18.36
CA PRO A 45 -6.19 -11.22 -18.21
C PRO A 45 -5.26 -10.22 -17.54
N ASN A 46 -5.56 -8.92 -17.56
CA ASN A 46 -4.72 -7.86 -16.99
C ASN A 46 -5.32 -7.37 -15.68
N TRP A 47 -4.81 -7.90 -14.56
CA TRP A 47 -5.38 -7.57 -13.25
C TRP A 47 -5.18 -6.10 -12.82
N TRP A 48 -4.29 -5.34 -13.45
CA TRP A 48 -4.17 -3.90 -13.21
C TRP A 48 -5.50 -3.18 -13.49
N THR A 49 -6.15 -3.53 -14.60
CA THR A 49 -7.42 -2.93 -15.03
C THR A 49 -8.62 -3.30 -14.16
N TYR A 50 -8.48 -4.22 -13.21
CA TYR A 50 -9.52 -4.49 -12.23
C TYR A 50 -9.69 -3.34 -11.23
N PHE A 51 -8.59 -2.66 -10.95
CA PHE A 51 -8.48 -1.66 -9.89
C PHE A 51 -8.29 -0.25 -10.42
N PHE A 52 -7.65 -0.10 -11.57
CA PHE A 52 -7.30 1.17 -12.17
C PHE A 52 -7.92 1.33 -13.56
N GLU A 53 -8.28 2.58 -13.91
CA GLU A 53 -9.07 2.85 -15.13
C GLU A 53 -8.30 2.58 -16.43
N ARG A 54 -6.98 2.78 -16.41
CA ARG A 54 -6.16 2.75 -17.64
C ARG A 54 -4.97 1.82 -17.47
N ASP A 55 -4.69 1.06 -18.52
CA ASP A 55 -3.45 0.29 -18.69
C ASP A 55 -2.42 1.04 -19.54
N LEU A 56 -2.81 2.07 -20.28
CA LEU A 56 -1.92 2.95 -21.02
C LEU A 56 -2.02 4.38 -20.48
N MET A 57 -0.89 4.85 -19.92
CA MET A 57 -0.74 6.19 -19.37
C MET A 57 0.15 7.01 -20.29
N THR A 58 -0.42 8.03 -20.94
CA THR A 58 0.30 8.96 -21.82
C THR A 58 1.04 10.00 -20.97
N ILE A 59 2.32 10.23 -21.26
CA ILE A 59 3.18 11.16 -20.51
C ILE A 59 3.55 12.36 -21.36
N GLY A 60 3.88 12.16 -22.62
CA GLY A 60 4.34 13.22 -23.52
C GLY A 60 3.78 13.09 -24.93
N SER A 61 4.02 14.13 -25.73
CA SER A 61 3.60 14.18 -27.14
C SER A 61 4.65 13.61 -28.12
N ARG A 62 5.80 13.14 -27.64
CA ARG A 62 6.85 12.60 -28.51
C ARG A 62 6.49 11.18 -28.93
N SER A 63 6.39 10.97 -30.23
CA SER A 63 6.40 9.63 -30.83
C SER A 63 7.82 9.05 -30.67
N SER A 64 8.02 8.18 -29.69
CA SER A 64 9.24 7.37 -29.63
C SER A 64 9.06 6.14 -30.51
N SER A 65 10.01 5.90 -31.39
CA SER A 65 10.02 4.76 -32.33
C SER A 65 10.47 3.42 -31.69
N GLY A 66 10.42 3.30 -30.36
CA GLY A 66 10.84 2.08 -29.66
C GLY A 66 10.03 1.80 -28.41
N GLU A 67 9.78 0.54 -28.15
CA GLU A 67 9.11 0.05 -26.95
C GLU A 67 10.16 -0.55 -26.00
N LEU A 68 10.22 -0.06 -24.76
CA LEU A 68 11.06 -0.63 -23.71
C LEU A 68 10.24 -1.57 -22.85
N HIS A 69 10.54 -2.87 -22.92
CA HIS A 69 9.92 -3.87 -22.06
C HIS A 69 10.62 -3.91 -20.69
N LEU A 70 9.88 -3.56 -19.65
CA LEU A 70 10.35 -3.64 -18.26
C LEU A 70 9.88 -4.97 -17.64
N ASP A 71 10.61 -6.05 -17.93
CA ASP A 71 10.28 -7.40 -17.44
C ASP A 71 10.68 -7.64 -15.98
N ARG A 72 11.48 -6.76 -15.43
CA ARG A 72 11.99 -6.85 -14.06
C ARG A 72 12.15 -5.48 -13.44
N PRO A 73 12.25 -5.45 -12.09
CA PRO A 73 12.43 -4.22 -11.35
C PRO A 73 13.46 -3.31 -11.99
N LEU A 74 13.13 -2.03 -12.08
CA LEU A 74 14.00 -0.97 -12.60
C LEU A 74 15.38 -0.88 -11.91
N ALA A 75 15.60 -1.66 -10.85
CA ALA A 75 16.88 -1.78 -10.16
C ALA A 75 18.07 -2.08 -11.11
N LYS A 76 17.81 -2.70 -12.25
CA LYS A 76 18.85 -2.91 -13.27
C LYS A 76 19.14 -1.65 -14.11
N TYR A 77 18.27 -0.67 -14.07
CA TYR A 77 18.38 0.59 -14.84
C TYR A 77 18.91 1.78 -14.04
N GLY A 78 19.19 1.59 -12.76
CA GLY A 78 19.79 2.59 -11.90
C GLY A 78 19.59 2.24 -10.42
N ARG A 79 20.60 2.47 -9.60
CA ARG A 79 20.57 2.26 -8.14
C ARG A 79 19.82 3.40 -7.44
N HIS A 80 18.66 3.77 -7.89
CA HIS A 80 17.96 4.93 -7.36
C HIS A 80 16.65 4.42 -6.78
N GLY A 81 16.71 4.29 -5.52
CA GLY A 81 15.65 3.68 -4.84
C GLY A 81 14.72 4.61 -4.19
N GLY A 82 13.54 4.27 -4.13
CA GLY A 82 12.61 4.43 -3.07
C GLY A 82 12.02 5.81 -2.84
N PHE A 83 10.91 5.80 -2.17
CA PHE A 83 10.41 6.91 -1.41
C PHE A 83 11.51 7.41 -0.46
N CYS A 84 12.08 8.57 -0.72
CA CYS A 84 13.19 9.13 0.02
C CYS A 84 12.75 10.01 1.19
N ASP A 85 11.70 9.63 1.90
CA ASP A 85 11.43 10.30 3.17
C ASP A 85 12.30 9.66 4.24
N VAL A 86 13.26 10.42 4.76
CA VAL A 86 14.02 10.03 5.95
C VAL A 86 13.09 10.16 7.15
N VAL A 87 12.67 9.04 7.70
CA VAL A 87 11.81 9.02 8.88
C VAL A 87 12.66 8.62 10.08
N ASN A 88 12.74 9.51 11.08
CA ASN A 88 13.40 9.28 12.36
C ASN A 88 14.85 8.77 12.26
N GLY A 89 15.63 9.28 11.30
CA GLY A 89 17.03 8.91 11.12
C GLY A 89 17.28 7.48 10.64
N SER A 90 16.24 6.70 10.38
CA SER A 90 16.36 5.40 9.75
C SER A 90 16.38 5.53 8.23
N THR A 91 17.15 4.69 7.57
CA THR A 91 17.15 4.62 6.11
C THR A 91 15.74 4.32 5.65
N PRO A 92 15.15 5.13 4.75
CA PRO A 92 13.82 4.89 4.23
C PRO A 92 13.77 3.50 3.59
N TYR A 93 12.59 2.90 3.56
CA TYR A 93 12.39 1.70 2.77
C TYR A 93 12.63 2.07 1.30
N LEU A 94 13.83 1.75 0.83
CA LEU A 94 14.22 1.96 -0.55
C LEU A 94 13.48 0.94 -1.41
N TYR A 95 12.41 1.37 -2.03
CA TYR A 95 11.80 0.60 -3.07
C TYR A 95 12.63 0.83 -4.34
N PRO A 96 13.37 -0.16 -4.84
CA PRO A 96 14.33 0.03 -5.93
C PRO A 96 13.70 0.52 -7.24
N MET A 97 12.38 0.71 -7.24
CA MET A 97 11.59 1.00 -8.43
C MET A 97 10.99 2.41 -8.46
N THR A 98 11.11 3.21 -7.41
CA THR A 98 10.59 4.59 -7.41
C THR A 98 11.61 5.63 -7.87
N TYR A 99 12.77 5.22 -8.31
CA TYR A 99 13.73 6.06 -9.05
C TYR A 99 14.13 7.38 -8.34
N GLY A 100 14.24 7.37 -7.03
CA GLY A 100 14.61 8.56 -6.24
C GLY A 100 13.54 9.65 -6.23
N VAL A 101 12.29 9.31 -6.47
CA VAL A 101 11.17 10.24 -6.56
C VAL A 101 10.74 10.71 -5.18
N SER A 102 10.56 12.01 -5.01
CA SER A 102 10.04 12.55 -3.76
C SER A 102 8.58 12.14 -3.52
N ARG A 103 8.12 12.18 -2.26
CA ARG A 103 6.71 11.92 -1.92
C ARG A 103 5.75 12.81 -2.71
N ALA A 104 6.09 14.07 -2.89
CA ALA A 104 5.31 15.02 -3.67
C ALA A 104 5.24 14.63 -5.16
N ASP A 105 6.36 14.22 -5.73
CA ASP A 105 6.40 13.76 -7.13
C ASP A 105 5.64 12.46 -7.32
N VAL A 106 5.74 11.51 -6.37
CA VAL A 106 4.94 10.29 -6.41
C VAL A 106 3.45 10.62 -6.41
N HIS A 107 3.00 11.52 -5.52
CA HIS A 107 1.61 11.94 -5.48
C HIS A 107 1.18 12.60 -6.80
N ARG A 108 2.02 13.46 -7.37
CA ARG A 108 1.79 14.10 -8.67
C ARG A 108 1.62 13.05 -9.77
N LEU A 109 2.53 12.08 -9.83
CA LEU A 109 2.45 10.99 -10.83
C LEU A 109 1.20 10.14 -10.66
N VAL A 110 0.87 9.77 -9.41
CA VAL A 110 -0.34 9.02 -9.11
C VAL A 110 -1.57 9.82 -9.52
N GLY A 111 -1.69 11.07 -9.11
CA GLY A 111 -2.84 11.93 -9.43
C GLY A 111 -3.01 12.20 -10.93
N ALA A 112 -1.89 12.28 -11.68
CA ALA A 112 -1.94 12.51 -13.12
C ALA A 112 -2.26 11.25 -13.95
N HIS A 113 -1.84 10.07 -13.48
CA HIS A 113 -1.80 8.88 -14.34
C HIS A 113 -2.50 7.65 -13.78
N ILE A 114 -2.63 7.50 -12.45
CA ILE A 114 -3.17 6.29 -11.83
C ILE A 114 -4.52 6.60 -11.17
N HIS A 115 -5.59 6.38 -11.90
CA HIS A 115 -6.94 6.62 -11.43
C HIS A 115 -7.58 5.32 -10.94
N VAL A 116 -7.97 5.29 -9.68
CA VAL A 116 -8.73 4.17 -9.10
C VAL A 116 -10.13 4.14 -9.71
N ARG A 117 -10.63 2.96 -10.03
CA ARG A 117 -11.97 2.80 -10.60
C ARG A 117 -13.05 3.29 -9.65
N GLN A 118 -14.02 4.01 -10.21
CA GLN A 118 -15.09 4.65 -9.43
C GLN A 118 -15.85 3.69 -8.49
N PRO A 119 -16.21 2.45 -8.89
CA PRO A 119 -16.86 1.52 -7.96
C PRO A 119 -16.09 1.22 -6.68
N ILE A 120 -14.75 1.23 -6.75
CA ILE A 120 -13.89 1.04 -5.56
C ILE A 120 -13.89 2.29 -4.69
N LEU A 121 -13.81 3.47 -5.30
CA LEU A 121 -13.92 4.75 -4.56
C LEU A 121 -15.25 4.87 -3.86
N ASP A 122 -16.35 4.48 -4.51
CA ASP A 122 -17.70 4.46 -3.92
C ASP A 122 -17.79 3.46 -2.76
N GLU A 123 -17.14 2.30 -2.86
CA GLU A 123 -17.07 1.32 -1.78
C GLU A 123 -16.31 1.89 -0.57
N VAL A 124 -15.16 2.54 -0.80
CA VAL A 124 -14.38 3.20 0.26
C VAL A 124 -15.21 4.31 0.93
N ALA A 125 -15.86 5.16 0.15
CA ALA A 125 -16.70 6.24 0.68
C ALA A 125 -17.84 5.69 1.53
N ARG A 126 -18.54 4.65 1.07
CA ARG A 126 -19.59 3.99 1.85
C ARG A 126 -19.05 3.35 3.13
N ALA A 127 -17.92 2.66 3.07
CA ALA A 127 -17.31 2.02 4.23
C ALA A 127 -16.91 3.06 5.30
N ILE A 128 -16.35 4.19 4.88
CA ILE A 128 -16.02 5.30 5.80
C ILE A 128 -17.30 5.88 6.40
N ALA A 129 -18.29 6.22 5.58
CA ALA A 129 -19.55 6.82 6.05
C ALA A 129 -20.32 5.91 7.00
N ALA A 130 -20.28 4.59 6.81
CA ALA A 130 -20.98 3.61 7.63
C ALA A 130 -20.28 3.35 8.99
N SER A 131 -18.95 3.47 9.06
CA SER A 131 -18.17 3.07 10.23
C SER A 131 -17.59 4.25 11.02
N THR A 132 -17.35 5.39 10.37
CA THR A 132 -16.71 6.54 11.03
C THR A 132 -17.75 7.46 11.66
N GLN A 133 -17.59 7.71 12.96
CA GLN A 133 -18.44 8.64 13.69
C GLN A 133 -18.17 10.07 13.17
N PRO A 134 -19.22 10.86 12.87
CA PRO A 134 -19.04 12.24 12.44
C PRO A 134 -18.20 13.06 13.43
N GLY A 135 -17.17 13.74 12.91
CA GLY A 135 -16.26 14.56 13.71
C GLY A 135 -15.22 13.79 14.53
N ALA A 136 -15.14 12.47 14.42
CA ALA A 136 -14.09 11.70 15.08
C ALA A 136 -12.74 11.92 14.38
N TYR A 137 -11.69 12.10 15.16
CA TYR A 137 -10.30 12.03 14.70
C TYR A 137 -9.91 10.57 14.49
N VAL A 138 -9.54 10.21 13.28
CA VAL A 138 -9.22 8.84 12.91
C VAL A 138 -7.71 8.64 12.88
N VAL A 139 -7.20 7.81 13.80
CA VAL A 139 -5.84 7.29 13.71
C VAL A 139 -5.87 5.97 12.96
N ALA A 140 -5.29 5.94 11.77
CA ALA A 140 -5.15 4.71 11.02
C ALA A 140 -3.87 3.97 11.42
N VAL A 141 -3.93 2.64 11.44
CA VAL A 141 -2.80 1.78 11.79
C VAL A 141 -2.63 0.71 10.71
N HIS A 142 -1.43 0.59 10.18
CA HIS A 142 -1.11 -0.50 9.28
C HIS A 142 -0.01 -1.39 9.86
N TYR A 143 -0.38 -2.63 10.15
CA TYR A 143 0.52 -3.68 10.58
C TYR A 143 0.62 -4.78 9.54
N ARG A 144 1.85 -5.14 9.14
CA ARG A 144 2.13 -6.25 8.25
C ARG A 144 2.88 -7.34 8.99
N GLY A 145 2.24 -8.49 9.17
CA GLY A 145 2.73 -9.57 10.00
C GLY A 145 3.35 -10.74 9.25
N THR A 146 2.67 -11.22 8.22
CA THR A 146 2.88 -12.56 7.67
C THR A 146 4.22 -12.80 6.96
N ASP A 147 4.74 -11.85 6.19
CA ASP A 147 6.00 -12.02 5.47
C ASP A 147 7.21 -11.31 6.12
N SER A 148 6.95 -10.47 7.12
CA SER A 148 8.02 -9.84 7.89
C SER A 148 8.79 -10.84 8.78
N THR A 149 8.23 -12.03 8.99
CA THR A 149 8.79 -13.08 9.87
C THR A 149 9.51 -14.21 9.12
N ARG A 150 9.33 -14.33 7.81
CA ARG A 150 10.01 -15.37 7.03
C ARG A 150 11.42 -14.96 6.64
N ARG A 151 12.41 -15.74 7.07
CA ARG A 151 13.77 -15.75 6.52
C ARG A 151 13.72 -16.21 5.04
N SER A 152 13.35 -15.32 4.13
CA SER A 152 13.74 -15.53 2.73
C SER A 152 15.14 -14.93 2.58
N GLY A 153 16.10 -15.71 2.10
CA GLY A 153 17.49 -15.27 1.89
C GLY A 153 17.65 -14.12 0.88
N LEU A 154 16.57 -13.46 0.51
CA LEU A 154 16.49 -12.31 -0.38
C LEU A 154 16.35 -10.96 0.36
N PHE A 155 16.12 -10.97 1.68
CA PHE A 155 15.95 -9.75 2.48
C PHE A 155 17.07 -9.62 3.49
N THR A 156 17.65 -8.43 3.56
CA THR A 156 18.69 -8.10 4.54
C THR A 156 18.14 -8.13 5.97
N ASP A 157 18.97 -8.47 6.95
CA ASP A 157 18.63 -8.66 8.38
C ASP A 157 17.76 -7.56 9.02
N ASN A 158 17.74 -6.36 8.47
CA ASN A 158 16.98 -5.23 8.99
C ASN A 158 15.48 -5.24 8.62
N GLN A 159 15.03 -6.11 7.72
CA GLN A 159 13.63 -6.19 7.31
C GLN A 159 12.82 -7.22 8.09
N THR A 160 13.47 -8.12 8.81
CA THR A 160 12.85 -9.31 9.40
C THR A 160 12.54 -9.19 10.89
N LYS A 161 12.81 -8.05 11.49
CA LYS A 161 12.53 -7.88 12.92
C LYS A 161 11.08 -7.40 13.13
N ARG A 162 10.24 -8.29 13.64
CA ARG A 162 8.85 -8.00 14.02
C ARG A 162 8.79 -6.90 15.09
N VAL A 163 8.12 -5.82 14.80
CA VAL A 163 7.76 -4.81 15.81
C VAL A 163 6.61 -5.37 16.63
N SER A 164 6.64 -5.22 17.96
CA SER A 164 5.58 -5.75 18.82
C SER A 164 4.26 -5.03 18.59
N TYR A 165 3.14 -5.71 18.81
CA TYR A 165 1.80 -5.11 18.77
C TYR A 165 1.67 -3.95 19.75
N GLN A 166 2.30 -4.11 20.94
CA GLN A 166 2.34 -3.07 21.96
C GLN A 166 2.96 -1.77 21.45
N ALA A 167 4.04 -1.84 20.70
CA ALA A 167 4.69 -0.64 20.15
C ALA A 167 3.75 0.15 19.20
N TYR A 168 2.91 -0.55 18.44
CA TYR A 168 1.88 0.11 17.63
C TYR A 168 0.79 0.76 18.48
N ALA A 169 0.31 0.07 19.51
CA ALA A 169 -0.69 0.65 20.41
C ALA A 169 -0.13 1.87 21.16
N ASP A 170 1.12 1.83 21.59
CA ASP A 170 1.77 2.96 22.26
C ASP A 170 1.96 4.15 21.32
N GLU A 171 2.24 3.89 20.05
CA GLU A 171 2.34 4.95 19.04
C GLU A 171 0.98 5.59 18.74
N VAL A 172 -0.10 4.80 18.70
CA VAL A 172 -1.46 5.31 18.59
C VAL A 172 -1.81 6.20 19.79
N ARG A 173 -1.47 5.79 21.02
CA ARG A 173 -1.68 6.60 22.23
C ARG A 173 -0.94 7.92 22.14
N ARG A 174 0.33 7.92 21.73
CA ARG A 174 1.12 9.15 21.53
C ARG A 174 0.49 10.09 20.51
N ALA A 175 0.01 9.55 19.39
CA ALA A 175 -0.68 10.34 18.37
C ALA A 175 -1.96 10.97 18.92
N LEU A 176 -2.75 10.24 19.69
CA LEU A 176 -3.97 10.71 20.33
C LEU A 176 -3.67 11.74 21.42
N GLU A 177 -2.66 11.54 22.25
CA GLU A 177 -2.21 12.50 23.26
C GLU A 177 -1.76 13.81 22.63
N SER A 178 -1.04 13.75 21.52
CA SER A 178 -0.59 14.94 20.78
C SER A 178 -1.72 15.71 20.12
N ALA A 179 -2.70 15.01 19.54
CA ALA A 179 -3.84 15.63 18.86
C ALA A 179 -4.94 16.08 19.85
N ALA A 180 -5.00 15.47 21.03
CA ALA A 180 -6.00 15.69 22.09
C ALA A 180 -7.45 15.80 21.57
N PRO A 181 -7.93 14.87 20.71
CA PRO A 181 -9.27 14.97 20.15
C PRO A 181 -10.34 14.65 21.20
N SER A 182 -11.48 15.33 21.12
CA SER A 182 -12.64 15.04 21.99
C SER A 182 -13.28 13.68 21.67
N VAL A 183 -13.26 13.28 20.41
CA VAL A 183 -13.75 11.99 19.91
C VAL A 183 -12.74 11.41 18.95
N TYR A 184 -12.44 10.12 19.08
CA TYR A 184 -11.52 9.45 18.18
C TYR A 184 -11.93 8.02 17.86
N GLN A 185 -11.43 7.53 16.76
CA GLN A 185 -11.50 6.13 16.34
C GLN A 185 -10.14 5.65 15.81
N VAL A 186 -9.93 4.34 15.81
CA VAL A 186 -8.69 3.70 15.35
C VAL A 186 -9.02 2.76 14.20
N PHE A 187 -8.67 3.10 12.98
CA PHE A 187 -8.84 2.21 11.84
C PHE A 187 -7.63 1.28 11.70
N VAL A 188 -7.86 -0.02 11.73
CA VAL A 188 -6.81 -1.05 11.68
C VAL A 188 -6.86 -1.80 10.35
N ALA A 189 -5.80 -1.68 9.57
CA ALA A 189 -5.52 -2.51 8.40
C ALA A 189 -4.38 -3.48 8.73
N SER A 190 -4.66 -4.77 8.66
CA SER A 190 -3.68 -5.83 8.93
C SER A 190 -4.03 -7.10 8.19
N ASP A 191 -3.01 -7.84 7.80
CA ASP A 191 -3.11 -9.19 7.28
C ASP A 191 -3.18 -10.27 8.39
N GLU A 192 -2.94 -9.89 9.67
CA GLU A 192 -3.03 -10.77 10.84
C GLU A 192 -4.27 -10.49 11.69
N MET A 193 -5.02 -11.54 12.02
CA MET A 193 -6.20 -11.44 12.87
C MET A 193 -5.82 -11.10 14.31
N GLU A 194 -4.76 -11.68 14.83
CA GLU A 194 -4.28 -11.46 16.21
C GLU A 194 -3.93 -9.99 16.47
N PHE A 195 -3.44 -9.28 15.45
CA PHE A 195 -3.19 -7.85 15.58
C PHE A 195 -4.49 -7.05 15.71
N VAL A 196 -5.50 -7.38 14.92
CA VAL A 196 -6.83 -6.73 15.01
C VAL A 196 -7.43 -6.97 16.39
N GLU A 197 -7.39 -8.21 16.88
CA GLU A 197 -7.91 -8.58 18.21
C GLU A 197 -7.15 -7.84 19.34
N PHE A 198 -5.83 -7.77 19.25
CA PHE A 198 -5.01 -7.02 20.19
C PHE A 198 -5.40 -5.52 20.22
N MET A 199 -5.58 -4.90 19.06
CA MET A 199 -6.00 -3.49 18.98
C MET A 199 -7.42 -3.29 19.54
N ARG A 200 -8.33 -4.23 19.31
CA ARG A 200 -9.67 -4.20 19.92
C ARG A 200 -9.61 -4.31 21.45
N GLN A 201 -8.74 -5.13 22.00
CA GLN A 201 -8.52 -5.19 23.45
C GLN A 201 -7.94 -3.88 23.99
N ALA A 202 -7.07 -3.22 23.23
CA ALA A 202 -6.39 -2.00 23.65
C ALA A 202 -7.25 -0.72 23.57
N PHE A 203 -8.21 -0.65 22.61
CA PHE A 203 -8.99 0.56 22.31
C PHE A 203 -10.53 0.34 22.32
N GLY A 204 -10.99 -0.89 22.53
CA GLY A 204 -12.42 -1.23 22.63
C GLY A 204 -13.20 -0.97 21.35
N ASP A 205 -14.42 -0.50 21.50
CA ASP A 205 -15.38 -0.23 20.39
C ASP A 205 -14.96 0.91 19.47
N ARG A 206 -13.86 1.60 19.78
CA ARG A 206 -13.28 2.63 18.90
C ARG A 206 -12.50 2.07 17.75
N VAL A 207 -12.25 0.74 17.73
CA VAL A 207 -11.51 0.09 16.65
C VAL A 207 -12.42 -0.21 15.48
N LEU A 208 -12.02 0.27 14.32
CA LEU A 208 -12.62 0.00 13.02
C LEU A 208 -11.69 -0.89 12.20
N TRP A 209 -12.24 -1.80 11.43
CA TRP A 209 -11.50 -2.60 10.46
C TRP A 209 -12.42 -2.98 9.29
N SER A 210 -11.84 -3.46 8.19
CA SER A 210 -12.63 -3.99 7.06
C SER A 210 -12.97 -5.47 7.32
N GLU A 211 -14.21 -5.76 7.70
CA GLU A 211 -14.63 -7.14 8.04
C GLU A 211 -14.44 -8.12 6.88
N ASP A 212 -14.71 -7.68 5.66
CA ASP A 212 -14.59 -8.48 4.45
C ASP A 212 -13.13 -8.65 3.95
N SER A 213 -12.16 -7.96 4.55
CA SER A 213 -10.76 -8.14 4.18
C SER A 213 -10.24 -9.49 4.66
N PRO A 214 -9.65 -10.30 3.77
CA PRO A 214 -9.09 -11.58 4.16
C PRO A 214 -7.94 -11.38 5.16
N ARG A 215 -7.90 -12.25 6.16
CA ARG A 215 -6.84 -12.29 7.17
C ARG A 215 -6.39 -13.72 7.38
N VAL A 216 -5.20 -13.84 7.90
CA VAL A 216 -4.56 -15.12 8.26
C VAL A 216 -4.05 -15.04 9.69
N HIS A 217 -3.66 -16.16 10.23
CA HIS A 217 -3.04 -16.22 11.56
C HIS A 217 -1.53 -15.92 11.48
N ALA A 218 -0.98 -15.51 12.60
CA ALA A 218 0.44 -15.22 12.73
C ALA A 218 1.28 -16.46 12.36
N GLY A 219 2.18 -16.29 11.39
CA GLY A 219 3.02 -17.38 10.87
C GLY A 219 2.47 -18.10 9.63
N ASP A 220 1.25 -17.83 9.21
CA ASP A 220 0.69 -18.35 7.96
C ASP A 220 1.34 -17.77 6.72
N LEU A 221 0.93 -18.26 5.55
CA LEU A 221 1.32 -17.70 4.27
C LEU A 221 0.76 -16.30 4.08
N PRO A 222 1.52 -15.38 3.45
CA PRO A 222 0.96 -14.09 3.04
C PRO A 222 -0.30 -14.28 2.17
N ILE A 223 -1.32 -13.46 2.38
CA ILE A 223 -2.62 -13.54 1.72
C ILE A 223 -2.51 -13.72 0.19
N HIS A 224 -1.59 -12.97 -0.45
CA HIS A 224 -1.42 -13.03 -1.91
C HIS A 224 -0.78 -14.33 -2.41
N LEU A 225 -0.12 -15.09 -1.53
CA LEU A 225 0.48 -16.41 -1.84
C LEU A 225 -0.42 -17.56 -1.41
N ASP A 226 -1.32 -17.35 -0.48
CA ASP A 226 -2.20 -18.40 0.04
C ASP A 226 -3.35 -18.66 -0.94
N ARG A 227 -3.30 -19.84 -1.55
CA ARG A 227 -4.33 -20.31 -2.49
C ARG A 227 -5.47 -21.07 -1.81
N THR A 228 -5.37 -21.30 -0.52
CA THR A 228 -6.39 -22.04 0.25
C THR A 228 -7.47 -21.13 0.83
N LEU A 229 -7.21 -19.82 0.85
CA LEU A 229 -8.21 -18.85 1.31
C LEU A 229 -9.46 -18.88 0.42
N PRO A 230 -10.67 -18.89 1.02
CA PRO A 230 -11.94 -18.96 0.29
C PRO A 230 -12.32 -17.61 -0.32
N VAL A 231 -11.37 -16.92 -0.94
CA VAL A 231 -11.55 -15.61 -1.58
C VAL A 231 -10.87 -15.58 -2.95
N SER A 232 -11.49 -14.92 -3.91
CA SER A 232 -10.93 -14.80 -5.24
C SER A 232 -9.67 -13.92 -5.25
N ASN A 233 -8.86 -14.06 -6.29
CA ASN A 233 -7.67 -13.22 -6.47
C ASN A 233 -8.04 -11.74 -6.67
N TYR A 234 -9.16 -11.46 -7.33
CA TYR A 234 -9.74 -10.13 -7.42
C TYR A 234 -10.04 -9.57 -6.02
N GLN A 235 -10.73 -10.34 -5.18
CA GLN A 235 -11.08 -9.89 -3.82
C GLN A 235 -9.85 -9.61 -2.95
N LYS A 236 -8.79 -10.43 -3.04
CA LYS A 236 -7.53 -10.16 -2.34
C LYS A 236 -6.92 -8.80 -2.71
N GLY A 237 -6.88 -8.50 -4.00
CA GLY A 237 -6.36 -7.21 -4.48
C GLY A 237 -7.27 -6.04 -4.11
N LYS A 238 -8.60 -6.20 -4.30
CA LYS A 238 -9.60 -5.18 -3.98
C LYS A 238 -9.56 -4.81 -2.50
N SER A 239 -9.57 -5.78 -1.61
CA SER A 239 -9.53 -5.53 -0.16
C SER A 239 -8.28 -4.75 0.25
N GLY A 240 -7.11 -5.13 -0.29
CA GLY A 240 -5.89 -4.38 -0.03
C GLY A 240 -5.95 -2.93 -0.52
N LEU A 241 -6.57 -2.69 -1.68
CA LEU A 241 -6.73 -1.32 -2.20
C LEU A 241 -7.73 -0.51 -1.37
N VAL A 242 -8.84 -1.11 -0.96
CA VAL A 242 -9.82 -0.47 -0.05
C VAL A 242 -9.14 -0.08 1.27
N ASP A 243 -8.39 -0.98 1.88
CA ASP A 243 -7.65 -0.69 3.13
C ASP A 243 -6.62 0.44 2.91
N CYS A 244 -5.87 0.42 1.80
CA CYS A 244 -4.92 1.48 1.45
C CYS A 244 -5.59 2.86 1.35
N LEU A 245 -6.74 2.95 0.70
CA LEU A 245 -7.48 4.20 0.53
C LEU A 245 -8.13 4.68 1.83
N ARG A 246 -8.59 3.76 2.68
CA ARG A 246 -9.07 4.09 4.04
C ARG A 246 -7.93 4.61 4.92
N LEU A 247 -6.74 4.02 4.85
CA LEU A 247 -5.54 4.57 5.50
C LEU A 247 -5.24 5.99 5.02
N ALA A 248 -5.33 6.22 3.71
CA ALA A 248 -5.07 7.53 3.11
C ALA A 248 -6.10 8.61 3.51
N ALA A 249 -7.31 8.20 3.89
CA ALA A 249 -8.39 9.10 4.31
C ALA A 249 -8.38 9.47 5.80
N ALA A 250 -7.48 8.90 6.59
CA ALA A 250 -7.37 9.15 8.02
C ALA A 250 -6.73 10.52 8.34
N ASP A 251 -6.80 10.93 9.60
CA ASP A 251 -6.16 12.15 10.09
C ASP A 251 -4.70 11.93 10.49
N TYR A 252 -4.35 10.71 10.87
CA TYR A 252 -2.99 10.30 11.23
C TYR A 252 -2.74 8.84 10.90
N LEU A 253 -1.51 8.48 10.51
CA LEU A 253 -1.13 7.11 10.16
C LEU A 253 0.01 6.60 11.04
N VAL A 254 -0.22 5.50 11.74
CA VAL A 254 0.81 4.71 12.41
C VAL A 254 1.17 3.52 11.52
N LYS A 255 2.43 3.42 11.10
CA LYS A 255 2.85 2.41 10.13
C LYS A 255 4.19 1.77 10.45
N GLY A 256 4.39 0.55 9.97
CA GLY A 256 5.70 -0.07 9.78
C GLY A 256 6.15 0.01 8.33
N ARG A 257 7.16 -0.79 7.99
CA ARG A 257 7.64 -0.92 6.60
C ARG A 257 6.65 -1.75 5.79
N SER A 258 5.96 -1.13 4.85
CA SER A 258 5.04 -1.83 3.97
C SER A 258 4.69 -1.01 2.73
N ASN A 259 4.70 -1.67 1.58
CA ASN A 259 4.32 -1.06 0.30
C ASN A 259 2.88 -0.53 0.31
N LEU A 260 1.98 -1.19 1.04
CA LEU A 260 0.58 -0.75 1.16
C LEU A 260 0.48 0.60 1.86
N SER A 261 1.11 0.74 3.03
CA SER A 261 1.09 2.01 3.76
C SER A 261 1.92 3.11 3.10
N ASP A 262 2.95 2.76 2.32
CA ASP A 262 3.65 3.72 1.49
C ASP A 262 2.77 4.22 0.33
N ALA A 263 1.97 3.33 -0.27
CA ALA A 263 1.00 3.71 -1.29
C ALA A 263 -0.11 4.62 -0.72
N SER A 264 -0.55 4.43 0.53
CA SER A 264 -1.52 5.35 1.15
C SER A 264 -0.99 6.79 1.23
N LEU A 265 0.32 6.96 1.47
CA LEU A 265 0.99 8.25 1.44
C LEU A 265 1.13 8.82 0.00
N ALA A 266 1.11 7.96 -1.01
CA ALA A 266 1.07 8.40 -2.41
C ALA A 266 -0.30 8.98 -2.78
N PHE A 267 -1.39 8.41 -2.25
CA PHE A 267 -2.73 8.96 -2.42
C PHE A 267 -2.98 10.21 -1.58
N ASN A 268 -2.42 10.30 -0.36
CA ASN A 268 -2.50 11.48 0.49
C ASN A 268 -1.11 11.93 0.98
N PRO A 269 -0.44 12.85 0.27
CA PRO A 269 0.90 13.30 0.63
C PRO A 269 0.95 14.18 1.87
N ARG A 270 -0.20 14.66 2.35
CA ARG A 270 -0.31 15.51 3.54
C ARG A 270 -0.60 14.72 4.81
N LEU A 271 -0.93 13.44 4.69
CA LEU A 271 -1.22 12.58 5.84
C LEU A 271 -0.01 12.55 6.79
N PRO A 272 -0.16 13.08 8.01
CA PRO A 272 0.89 12.97 9.02
C PRO A 272 1.02 11.52 9.46
N TYR A 273 2.23 11.09 9.74
CA TYR A 273 2.44 9.71 10.16
C TYR A 273 3.61 9.54 11.11
N SER A 274 3.58 8.46 11.87
CA SER A 274 4.71 7.94 12.61
C SER A 274 5.10 6.55 12.11
N PHE A 275 6.37 6.25 12.31
CA PHE A 275 6.96 4.99 11.89
C PHE A 275 7.30 4.14 13.12
N CYS A 276 6.64 2.99 13.26
CA CYS A 276 6.99 2.02 14.30
C CYS A 276 8.33 1.36 13.96
N VAL A 277 9.36 1.83 14.62
CA VAL A 277 10.69 1.23 14.66
C VAL A 277 10.90 0.59 16.02
N ARG A 278 11.88 -0.27 16.11
CA ARG A 278 12.29 -0.88 17.38
C ARG A 278 12.99 0.13 18.25
#